data_dcaa282830fe21bc4911468390e6bd5d
#
_entry.id   dcaa282830fe21bc4911468390e6bd5d
#
_cell.length_a   1.000
_cell.length_b   1.000
_cell.length_c   1.000
_cell.angle_alpha   90.00
_cell.angle_beta   90.00
_cell.angle_gamma   90.00
#
_symmetry.space_group_name_H-M   'P 1'
#
loop_
_entity.id
_entity.type
_entity.pdbx_description
1 polymer ?
#
loop_
_entity_poly.entity_id
_entity_poly.type
_entity_poly.pdbx_seq_one_letter_code
_entity_poly.pdbx_strand_id
1 'polypeptide(L)' 'NTVLVFNTNDLDSRWDAITKMDSIEIIQEPTLTEYPSYDGQDVIRVNVSKFYDPDGYLVELNHIVSGMDKG' A
#
# COMPACT_ATOMS: atom_id res chain seq x y z
N ASN A 1 -10.01 9.31 -14.49
CA ASN A 1 -8.84 8.72 -13.82
C ASN A 1 -9.28 7.99 -12.58
N THR A 2 -9.03 6.72 -12.59
CA THR A 2 -9.45 5.85 -11.49
C THR A 2 -8.24 5.45 -10.68
N VAL A 3 -8.35 5.57 -9.37
CA VAL A 3 -7.36 5.07 -8.45
C VAL A 3 -7.93 3.83 -7.79
N LEU A 4 -7.20 2.73 -7.91
CA LEU A 4 -7.60 1.47 -7.30
C LEU A 4 -6.81 1.30 -6.01
N VAL A 5 -7.51 1.17 -4.90
CA VAL A 5 -6.87 1.04 -3.60
C VAL A 5 -7.14 -0.35 -3.06
N PHE A 6 -6.08 -1.07 -2.71
CA PHE A 6 -6.19 -2.41 -2.17
C PHE A 6 -5.44 -2.49 -0.86
N ASN A 7 -6.00 -3.21 0.09
CA ASN A 7 -5.33 -3.51 1.35
C ASN A 7 -4.94 -4.98 1.35
N THR A 8 -3.75 -5.26 1.85
CA THR A 8 -3.27 -6.63 1.93
C THR A 8 -2.51 -6.82 3.23
N ASN A 9 -2.47 -8.03 3.71
CA ASN A 9 -1.59 -8.39 4.83
C ASN A 9 -0.42 -9.24 4.33
N ASP A 10 -0.17 -9.23 3.03
CA ASP A 10 0.90 -10.01 2.41
C ASP A 10 1.62 -9.15 1.37
N LEU A 11 2.03 -7.95 1.80
CA LEU A 11 2.59 -6.98 0.88
C LEU A 11 3.89 -7.44 0.24
N ASP A 12 4.76 -8.10 1.02
CA ASP A 12 6.06 -8.51 0.50
C ASP A 12 5.92 -9.44 -0.70
N SER A 13 5.07 -10.44 -0.60
CA SER A 13 4.86 -11.38 -1.70
C SER A 13 4.22 -10.70 -2.90
N ARG A 14 3.23 -9.84 -2.63
CA ARG A 14 2.54 -9.15 -3.73
C ARG A 14 3.46 -8.16 -4.42
N TRP A 15 4.26 -7.44 -3.64
CA TRP A 15 5.19 -6.47 -4.21
C TRP A 15 6.26 -7.17 -5.04
N ASP A 16 6.75 -8.30 -4.55
CA ASP A 16 7.73 -9.09 -5.30
C ASP A 16 7.18 -9.51 -6.66
N ALA A 17 5.91 -9.95 -6.69
CA ALA A 17 5.27 -10.31 -7.95
C ALA A 17 5.10 -9.11 -8.87
N ILE A 18 4.74 -7.96 -8.31
CA ILE A 18 4.53 -6.73 -9.09
C ILE A 18 5.84 -6.27 -9.73
N THR A 19 6.94 -6.31 -8.97
CA THR A 19 8.22 -5.82 -9.49
C THR A 19 8.78 -6.69 -10.61
N LYS A 20 8.25 -7.90 -10.77
CA LYS A 20 8.66 -8.79 -11.85
C LYS A 20 7.87 -8.57 -13.14
N MET A 21 6.88 -7.71 -13.12
CA MET A 21 6.08 -7.41 -14.30
C MET A 21 6.71 -6.29 -15.10
N ASP A 22 6.88 -6.52 -16.40
CA ASP A 22 7.56 -5.55 -17.26
C ASP A 22 6.71 -4.32 -17.57
N SER A 23 5.40 -4.46 -17.49
CA SER A 23 4.48 -3.39 -17.90
C SER A 23 4.06 -2.48 -16.76
N ILE A 24 4.66 -2.62 -15.61
CA ILE A 24 4.31 -1.86 -14.41
C ILE A 24 5.29 -0.69 -14.28
N GLU A 25 4.74 0.48 -13.97
CA GLU A 25 5.57 1.64 -13.65
C GLU A 25 5.42 1.94 -12.17
N ILE A 26 6.51 1.80 -11.43
CA ILE A 26 6.48 1.99 -9.98
C ILE A 26 6.62 3.48 -9.68
N ILE A 27 5.63 4.01 -8.97
CA ILE A 27 5.61 5.41 -8.55
C ILE A 27 6.20 5.56 -7.16
N GLN A 28 5.85 4.63 -6.27
CA GLN A 28 6.31 4.67 -4.89
C GLN A 28 6.49 3.25 -4.39
N GLU A 29 7.71 2.91 -4.02
CA GLU A 29 7.99 1.63 -3.37
C GLU A 29 7.35 1.62 -1.99
N PRO A 30 7.11 0.43 -1.42
CA PRO A 30 6.50 0.34 -0.09
C PRO A 30 7.22 1.24 0.91
N THR A 31 6.50 2.18 1.46
CA THR A 31 7.04 3.18 2.38
C THR A 31 6.17 3.18 3.62
N LEU A 32 6.81 3.05 4.77
CA LEU A 32 6.08 3.09 6.03
C LEU A 32 5.60 4.51 6.29
N THR A 33 4.30 4.65 6.47
CA THR A 33 3.66 5.94 6.73
C THR A 33 2.90 5.83 8.03
N GLU A 34 2.98 6.87 8.86
CA GLU A 34 2.30 6.89 10.15
C GLU A 34 1.18 7.90 10.11
N TYR A 35 0.01 7.46 10.58
CA TYR A 35 -1.17 8.31 10.68
C TYR A 35 -1.66 8.30 12.10
N PRO A 36 -2.19 9.42 12.61
CA PRO A 36 -2.86 9.37 13.91
C PRO A 36 -4.11 8.51 13.83
N SER A 37 -4.39 7.81 14.90
CA SER A 37 -5.59 7.02 14.96
C SER A 37 -6.82 7.92 15.06
N TYR A 38 -7.99 7.31 14.92
CA TYR A 38 -9.25 8.05 14.91
C TYR A 38 -9.42 8.91 16.17
N ASP A 39 -9.02 8.40 17.30
CA ASP A 39 -9.18 9.10 18.57
C ASP A 39 -7.94 9.88 18.97
N GLY A 40 -6.89 9.84 18.18
CA GLY A 40 -5.65 10.54 18.46
C GLY A 40 -4.81 9.90 19.55
N GLN A 41 -5.17 8.72 20.01
CA GLN A 41 -4.47 8.05 21.11
C GLN A 41 -3.34 7.15 20.62
N ASP A 42 -3.40 6.72 19.39
CA ASP A 42 -2.45 5.78 18.82
C ASP A 42 -1.96 6.26 17.47
N VAL A 43 -0.99 5.53 16.96
CA VAL A 43 -0.48 5.76 15.61
C VAL A 43 -0.73 4.50 14.80
N ILE A 44 -1.31 4.69 13.62
CA ILE A 44 -1.53 3.61 12.67
C ILE A 44 -0.38 3.62 11.68
N ARG A 45 0.29 2.48 11.55
CA ARG A 45 1.42 2.34 10.63
C ARG A 45 0.99 1.54 9.42
N VAL A 46 1.19 2.12 8.25
CA VAL A 46 0.76 1.52 6.99
C VAL A 46 1.92 1.58 6.00
N ASN A 47 2.25 0.47 5.40
CA ASN A 47 3.14 0.46 4.25
C ASN A 47 2.32 0.80 3.02
N VAL A 48 2.68 1.88 2.35
CA VAL A 48 1.95 2.39 1.19
C VAL A 48 2.84 2.27 -0.03
N SER A 49 2.31 1.68 -1.09
CA SER A 49 3.01 1.59 -2.36
C SER A 49 2.06 1.98 -3.48
N LYS A 50 2.63 2.50 -4.57
CA LYS A 50 1.84 2.97 -5.70
C LYS A 50 2.54 2.60 -7.00
N PHE A 51 1.74 2.24 -8.00
CA PHE A 51 2.26 1.94 -9.31
C PHE A 51 1.15 2.09 -10.35
N TYR A 52 1.55 2.24 -11.62
CA TYR A 52 0.60 2.21 -12.73
C TYR A 52 0.55 0.79 -13.28
N ASP A 53 -0.68 0.30 -13.50
CA ASP A 53 -0.83 -1.01 -14.11
C ASP A 53 -0.66 -0.89 -15.64
N PRO A 54 -0.67 -2.03 -16.37
CA PRO A 54 -0.46 -1.97 -17.82
C PRO A 54 -1.51 -1.14 -18.56
N ASP A 55 -2.68 -0.97 -17.99
CA ASP A 55 -3.74 -0.16 -18.60
C ASP A 55 -3.66 1.31 -18.22
N GLY A 56 -2.69 1.69 -17.41
CA GLY A 56 -2.49 3.07 -17.02
C GLY A 56 -3.25 3.50 -15.80
N TYR A 57 -3.86 2.60 -15.07
CA TYR A 57 -4.56 2.95 -13.83
C TYR A 57 -3.56 3.04 -12.70
N LEU A 58 -3.75 4.05 -11.85
CA LEU A 58 -2.95 4.16 -10.64
C LEU A 58 -3.48 3.19 -9.60
N VAL A 59 -2.60 2.34 -9.10
CA VAL A 59 -2.95 1.35 -8.08
C VAL A 59 -2.19 1.70 -6.81
N GLU A 60 -2.91 1.73 -5.71
CA GLU A 60 -2.31 1.92 -4.39
C GLU A 60 -2.49 0.63 -3.61
N LEU A 61 -1.39 0.07 -3.13
CA LEU A 61 -1.40 -1.18 -2.38
C LEU A 61 -0.89 -0.90 -0.98
N ASN A 62 -1.72 -1.18 0.01
CA ASN A 62 -1.44 -0.83 1.39
C ASN A 62 -1.42 -2.06 2.27
N HIS A 63 -0.52 -2.02 3.24
CA HIS A 63 -0.44 -3.06 4.27
C HIS A 63 -0.45 -2.37 5.63
N ILE A 64 -1.50 -2.60 6.40
CA ILE A 64 -1.62 -2.03 7.74
C ILE A 64 -0.77 -2.87 8.67
N VAL A 65 0.26 -2.23 9.24
CA VAL A 65 1.25 -2.93 10.03
C VAL A 65 0.87 -2.98 11.50
N SER A 66 0.30 -1.88 12.01
CA SER A 66 -0.04 -1.83 13.44
C SER A 66 -1.06 -0.74 13.68
N GLY A 67 -1.68 -0.78 14.84
CA GLY A 67 -2.57 0.27 15.32
C GLY A 67 -4.04 0.01 15.10
N MET A 68 -4.39 -0.93 14.23
CA MET A 68 -5.79 -1.19 13.91
C MET A 68 -6.39 -2.34 14.70
N ASP A 69 -5.56 -3.23 15.17
CA ASP A 69 -6.01 -4.45 15.81
C ASP A 69 -5.71 -4.44 17.29
N LYS A 70 -5.97 -3.33 17.90
CA LYS A 70 -5.69 -3.14 19.31
C LYS A 70 -6.46 -4.10 20.18
N GLY A 71 -7.47 -4.60 19.65
CA GLY A 71 -8.35 -5.50 20.36
C GLY A 71 -7.72 -6.34 21.39
#